data_36c79b49c279e42db4d832e538e948af
#
_entry.id   36c79b49c279e42db4d832e538e948af
#
_cell.length_a   1.000
_cell.length_b   1.000
_cell.length_c   1.000
_cell.angle_alpha   90.00
_cell.angle_beta   90.00
_cell.angle_gamma   90.00
#
_symmetry.space_group_name_H-M   'P 1'
#
loop_
_entity.id
_entity.type
_entity.pdbx_description
1 polymer ?
#
loop_
_entity_poly.entity_id
_entity_poly.type
_entity_poly.pdbx_seq_one_letter_code
_entity_poly.pdbx_strand_id
1 'polypeptide(L)'
;MTVYMVERELKGIPMSDLAAAQKAAIDTAKAYSANGTPMRYIRSTFTPADGCCMCLFEAMNADDVKKLNDEAKLPYSRIVEALDLTP
;
A
#
# COMPACT_ATOMS: atom_id res chain seq x y z
N MET A 1 6.83 4.78 -14.33
CA MET A 1 6.57 4.90 -12.90
C MET A 1 7.38 3.86 -12.14
N THR A 2 7.59 4.09 -10.86
CA THR A 2 8.41 3.23 -10.01
C THR A 2 7.52 2.46 -9.04
N VAL A 3 7.90 1.22 -8.72
CA VAL A 3 7.20 0.41 -7.72
C VAL A 3 7.78 0.71 -6.35
N TYR A 4 6.90 0.86 -5.37
CA TYR A 4 7.26 1.09 -3.97
C TYR A 4 6.60 0.05 -3.09
N MET A 5 7.33 -0.43 -2.09
CA MET A 5 6.81 -1.35 -1.08
C MET A 5 6.56 -0.58 0.21
N VAL A 6 5.33 -0.73 0.72
CA VAL A 6 4.93 -0.15 2.00
C VAL A 6 4.85 -1.30 3.01
N GLU A 7 5.68 -1.24 4.04
CA GLU A 7 5.65 -2.22 5.12
C GLU A 7 4.80 -1.70 6.27
N ARG A 8 3.93 -2.58 6.79
CA ARG A 8 3.05 -2.29 7.92
C ARG A 8 3.16 -3.40 8.97
N GLU A 9 3.07 -3.03 10.23
CA GLU A 9 2.98 -3.98 11.32
C GLU A 9 1.52 -4.05 11.77
N LEU A 10 0.86 -5.17 11.45
CA LEU A 10 -0.57 -5.36 11.70
C LEU A 10 -0.82 -6.64 12.51
N LYS A 11 0.05 -6.91 13.50
CA LYS A 11 -0.07 -8.12 14.33
C LYS A 11 -1.40 -8.13 15.06
N GLY A 12 -2.11 -9.26 14.94
CA GLY A 12 -3.39 -9.42 15.60
C GLY A 12 -4.57 -8.77 14.89
N ILE A 13 -4.36 -8.20 13.70
CA ILE A 13 -5.45 -7.57 12.96
C ILE A 13 -6.50 -8.62 12.55
N PRO A 14 -7.80 -8.37 12.79
CA PRO A 14 -8.85 -9.23 12.25
C PRO A 14 -8.85 -9.19 10.72
N MET A 15 -9.20 -10.32 10.09
CA MET A 15 -9.19 -10.41 8.62
C MET A 15 -10.15 -9.41 7.97
N SER A 16 -11.28 -9.11 8.61
CA SER A 16 -12.23 -8.11 8.11
C SER A 16 -11.61 -6.71 8.10
N ASP A 17 -10.80 -6.37 9.10
CA ASP A 17 -10.12 -5.08 9.17
C ASP A 17 -8.99 -5.00 8.14
N LEU A 18 -8.29 -6.11 7.90
CA LEU A 18 -7.26 -6.19 6.88
C LEU A 18 -7.86 -5.98 5.48
N ALA A 19 -9.00 -6.62 5.20
CA ALA A 19 -9.71 -6.44 3.94
C ALA A 19 -10.18 -4.99 3.76
N ALA A 20 -10.67 -4.36 4.82
CA ALA A 20 -11.08 -2.96 4.79
C ALA A 20 -9.89 -2.02 4.52
N ALA A 21 -8.74 -2.29 5.12
CA ALA A 21 -7.52 -1.52 4.88
C ALA A 21 -7.06 -1.65 3.43
N GLN A 22 -7.11 -2.85 2.88
CA GLN A 22 -6.78 -3.08 1.47
C GLN A 22 -7.71 -2.31 0.54
N LYS A 23 -9.02 -2.36 0.82
CA LYS A 23 -10.01 -1.63 0.04
C LYS A 23 -9.75 -0.12 0.09
N ALA A 24 -9.42 0.41 1.25
CA ALA A 24 -9.09 1.83 1.40
C ALA A 24 -7.88 2.22 0.56
N ALA A 25 -6.84 1.38 0.52
CA ALA A 25 -5.66 1.62 -0.30
C ALA A 25 -6.01 1.62 -1.79
N ILE A 26 -6.82 0.66 -2.24
CA ILE A 26 -7.26 0.55 -3.64
C ILE A 26 -8.09 1.77 -4.04
N ASP A 27 -9.08 2.12 -3.24
CA ASP A 27 -10.00 3.22 -3.54
C ASP A 27 -9.28 4.56 -3.55
N THR A 28 -8.34 4.77 -2.62
CA THR A 28 -7.56 6.01 -2.56
C THR A 28 -6.61 6.12 -3.75
N ALA A 29 -6.01 5.01 -4.17
CA ALA A 29 -5.14 5.00 -5.35
C ALA A 29 -5.93 5.37 -6.61
N LYS A 30 -7.15 4.85 -6.75
CA LYS A 30 -8.03 5.21 -7.87
C LYS A 30 -8.40 6.69 -7.86
N ALA A 31 -8.69 7.24 -6.69
CA ALA A 31 -8.99 8.65 -6.53
C ALA A 31 -7.80 9.54 -6.91
N TYR A 32 -6.60 9.17 -6.52
CA TYR A 32 -5.38 9.90 -6.89
C TYR A 32 -5.19 9.93 -8.40
N SER A 33 -5.35 8.77 -9.07
CA SER A 33 -5.23 8.69 -10.53
C SER A 33 -6.29 9.53 -11.22
N ALA A 34 -7.53 9.50 -10.71
CA ALA A 34 -8.62 10.30 -11.27
C ALA A 34 -8.36 11.81 -11.13
N ASN A 35 -7.60 12.22 -10.11
CA ASN A 35 -7.27 13.62 -9.85
C ASN A 35 -5.93 14.05 -10.45
N GLY A 36 -5.35 13.25 -11.33
CA GLY A 36 -4.13 13.61 -12.06
C GLY A 36 -2.82 13.22 -11.38
N THR A 37 -2.85 12.50 -10.26
CA THR A 37 -1.66 11.96 -9.61
C THR A 37 -1.58 10.47 -9.93
N PRO A 38 -0.74 10.02 -10.88
CA PRO A 38 -0.70 8.62 -11.27
C PRO A 38 -0.35 7.72 -10.09
N MET A 39 -1.20 6.74 -9.82
CA MET A 39 -1.03 5.81 -8.70
C MET A 39 -1.75 4.52 -9.01
N ARG A 40 -1.11 3.38 -8.74
CA ARG A 40 -1.73 2.07 -8.92
C ARG A 40 -1.40 1.18 -7.73
N TYR A 41 -2.42 0.64 -7.10
CA TYR A 41 -2.25 -0.41 -6.12
C TYR A 41 -2.03 -1.72 -6.87
N ILE A 42 -0.95 -2.45 -6.55
CA ILE A 42 -0.62 -3.70 -7.25
C ILE A 42 -1.17 -4.89 -6.48
N ARG A 43 -0.66 -5.12 -5.28
CA ARG A 43 -1.04 -6.26 -4.44
C ARG A 43 -0.47 -6.10 -3.04
N SER A 44 -0.93 -6.96 -2.13
CA SER A 44 -0.35 -7.06 -0.79
C SER A 44 -0.02 -8.50 -0.47
N THR A 45 0.96 -8.68 0.40
CA THR A 45 1.30 -9.97 1.00
C THR A 45 1.22 -9.80 2.51
N PHE A 46 0.54 -10.72 3.17
CA PHE A 46 0.40 -10.67 4.62
C PHE A 46 0.87 -11.98 5.24
N THR A 47 1.70 -11.87 6.28
CA THR A 47 2.19 -13.03 7.03
C THR A 47 1.48 -13.07 8.38
N PRO A 48 0.47 -13.95 8.56
CA PRO A 48 -0.35 -13.94 9.79
C PRO A 48 0.43 -14.22 11.07
N ALA A 49 1.49 -15.01 10.96
CA ALA A 49 2.26 -15.43 12.13
C ALA A 49 2.92 -14.25 12.86
N ASP A 50 3.48 -13.31 12.11
CA ASP A 50 4.17 -12.14 12.65
C ASP A 50 3.45 -10.82 12.41
N GLY A 51 2.34 -10.86 11.67
CA GLY A 51 1.54 -9.65 11.39
C GLY A 51 2.18 -8.68 10.43
N CYS A 52 3.10 -9.12 9.59
CA CYS A 52 3.78 -8.28 8.62
C CYS A 52 2.96 -8.15 7.35
N CYS A 53 2.65 -6.92 6.93
CA CYS A 53 1.94 -6.66 5.69
C CYS A 53 2.82 -5.83 4.77
N MET A 54 2.95 -6.27 3.52
CA MET A 54 3.72 -5.57 2.50
C MET A 54 2.81 -5.27 1.33
N CYS A 55 2.61 -3.98 1.04
CA CYS A 55 1.77 -3.54 -0.07
C CYS A 55 2.64 -2.95 -1.17
N LEU A 56 2.35 -3.29 -2.41
CA LEU A 56 3.05 -2.73 -3.57
C LEU A 56 2.18 -1.70 -4.27
N PHE A 57 2.77 -0.53 -4.51
CA PHE A 57 2.16 0.55 -5.28
C PHE A 57 3.09 0.95 -6.43
N GLU A 58 2.50 1.40 -7.51
CA GLU A 58 3.25 2.03 -8.60
C GLU A 58 2.90 3.51 -8.62
N ALA A 59 3.93 4.37 -8.59
CA ALA A 59 3.74 5.82 -8.47
C ALA A 59 4.91 6.56 -9.11
N MET A 60 4.77 7.88 -9.25
CA MET A 60 5.83 8.72 -9.80
C MET A 60 6.97 8.91 -8.80
N ASN A 61 6.68 8.93 -7.51
CA ASN A 61 7.69 9.11 -6.46
C ASN A 61 7.18 8.57 -5.12
N ALA A 62 8.09 8.45 -4.17
CA ALA A 62 7.78 7.93 -2.84
C ALA A 62 6.85 8.85 -2.05
N ASP A 63 6.96 10.16 -2.24
CA ASP A 63 6.14 11.13 -1.51
C ASP A 63 4.65 10.95 -1.82
N ASP A 64 4.30 10.62 -3.06
CA ASP A 64 2.91 10.37 -3.44
C ASP A 64 2.36 9.13 -2.72
N VAL A 65 3.18 8.09 -2.58
CA VAL A 65 2.79 6.88 -1.84
C VAL A 65 2.60 7.20 -0.36
N LYS A 66 3.50 8.01 0.21
CA LYS A 66 3.40 8.45 1.60
C LYS A 66 2.11 9.23 1.83
N LYS A 67 1.82 10.20 0.97
CA LYS A 67 0.59 11.01 1.06
C LYS A 67 -0.66 10.15 1.00
N LEU A 68 -0.70 9.18 0.10
CA LEU A 68 -1.83 8.27 -0.02
C LEU A 68 -2.06 7.53 1.30
N ASN A 69 -1.01 6.97 1.88
CA ASN A 69 -1.13 6.20 3.11
C ASN A 69 -1.52 7.08 4.29
N ASP A 70 -0.97 8.28 4.40
CA ASP A 70 -1.31 9.24 5.45
C ASP A 70 -2.79 9.66 5.32
N GLU A 71 -3.24 9.96 4.11
CA GLU A 71 -4.61 10.39 3.84
C GLU A 71 -5.61 9.28 4.11
N ALA A 72 -5.30 8.06 3.72
CA ALA A 72 -6.13 6.89 3.97
C ALA A 72 -6.04 6.40 5.43
N LYS A 73 -5.19 7.03 6.25
CA LYS A 73 -4.95 6.67 7.65
C LYS A 73 -4.50 5.21 7.81
N LEU A 74 -3.64 4.77 6.89
CA LEU A 74 -3.06 3.44 6.93
C LEU A 74 -1.67 3.52 7.57
N PRO A 75 -1.44 2.82 8.69
CA PRO A 75 -0.12 2.87 9.35
C PRO A 75 0.93 2.15 8.50
N TYR A 76 2.15 2.62 8.57
CA TYR A 76 3.29 1.98 7.91
C TYR A 76 4.57 2.24 8.70
N SER A 77 5.52 1.31 8.60
CA SER A 77 6.84 1.45 9.22
C SER A 77 7.86 2.01 8.25
N ARG A 78 7.75 1.69 6.96
CA ARG A 78 8.64 2.25 5.94
C ARG A 78 8.05 2.13 4.54
N ILE A 79 8.57 2.97 3.63
CA ILE A 79 8.25 2.94 2.20
C ILE A 79 9.59 2.92 1.48
N VAL A 80 9.81 1.91 0.64
CA VAL A 80 11.06 1.74 -0.10
C VAL A 80 10.78 1.41 -1.55
N GLU A 81 11.71 1.78 -2.42
CA GLU A 81 11.65 1.35 -3.82
C GLU A 81 11.79 -0.16 -3.90
N ALA A 82 11.04 -0.79 -4.80
CA ALA A 82 10.97 -2.23 -4.93
C ALA A 82 10.84 -2.64 -6.40
N LEU A 83 10.99 -3.92 -6.65
CA LEU A 83 10.72 -4.51 -7.95
C LEU A 83 9.63 -5.56 -7.77
N ASP A 84 8.61 -5.51 -8.60
CA ASP A 84 7.55 -6.53 -8.64
C ASP A 84 7.96 -7.59 -9.66
N LEU A 85 8.68 -8.59 -9.19
CA LEU A 85 9.21 -9.63 -10.06
C LEU A 85 8.16 -10.70 -10.32
N THR A 86 7.67 -10.76 -11.55
CA THR A 86 6.69 -11.77 -11.98
C THR A 86 7.38 -12.85 -12.80
N PRO A 87 6.82 -14.11 -12.80
CA PRO A 87 7.38 -15.21 -13.60
C PRO A 87 7.30 -14.90 -15.10
#